data_36a07a55fd1f97847f54f96477456067
#
_entry.id   36a07a55fd1f97847f54f96477456067
#
_cell.length_a   1.000
_cell.length_b   1.000
_cell.length_c   1.000
_cell.angle_alpha   90.00
_cell.angle_beta   90.00
_cell.angle_gamma   90.00
#
_symmetry.space_group_name_H-M   'P 1'
#
loop_
_entity.id
_entity.type
_entity.pdbx_description
1 polymer ?
#
loop_
_entity_poly.entity_id
_entity_poly.type
_entity_poly.pdbx_seq_one_letter_code
_entity_poly.pdbx_strand_id
1 'polypeptide(L)'
;MSSSVLISEVGPRDGLQSVDAFMPTVEKKAWISALYAAGVREIEVSSFVPARLLPQLADAAEVVEHALSLPGLTVMALVPNLRGAQAAVAAGVHKLTIPVSASQAHSMANVRKSREQMIEEVAQIVAYRNAHAPRVHIEANVATAFGCTIQGEVPEDEVVELACALVACGADETGLSDTTGYANPAQIRRLFRRVRQAIGHKLGAAHLHNTRGLGLANCLAAYEEGVRTFDSSQAGLGGCPYAPGASGNVVTEDLVFMFESMGVKTGIDLNRLMQAREILKRGLPGEPLYGMLPDAGLPKTFIAASTDATPDGASDDVSAQLPLAGIRVLEFSHMVMGPTCGLVLADLGAEVIKLEPIEGDSTRQLLGSGSGFFPLFNRNKKSIAVNLKHEEGRAIVEKLLGSVDVVIENFKQGTLDKFSLGAEQVRMRHPRLVYASLKGFLAGPYEHRTALDEVVQMMGGLAYMTGRKGDPLRAGSSVNDIMGGMFAAIAILAALREREQTGQGQLVQSALFENNVFLVAQHMMQFAMTGKPAAPMPNRISAWGIYDVFTVRD
;
A
#
# COMPACT_ATOMS: atom_id res chain seq x y z
N MET A 1 -5.44 -7.08 13.37
CA MET A 1 -6.03 -7.83 12.24
C MET A 1 -5.81 -6.97 11.00
N SER A 2 -5.05 -7.47 10.02
CA SER A 2 -4.94 -6.76 8.72
C SER A 2 -6.31 -6.78 8.08
N SER A 3 -6.94 -5.62 7.96
CA SER A 3 -8.21 -5.50 7.26
C SER A 3 -7.92 -5.40 5.77
N SER A 4 -8.48 -6.31 5.00
CA SER A 4 -8.45 -6.26 3.53
C SER A 4 -9.85 -6.11 2.98
N VAL A 5 -9.95 -5.52 1.80
CA VAL A 5 -11.19 -5.44 1.02
C VAL A 5 -10.95 -5.96 -0.39
N LEU A 6 -11.99 -6.52 -0.99
CA LEU A 6 -12.01 -6.88 -2.40
C LEU A 6 -12.65 -5.72 -3.18
N ILE A 7 -11.93 -5.24 -4.18
CA ILE A 7 -12.46 -4.29 -5.16
C ILE A 7 -12.88 -5.10 -6.38
N SER A 8 -14.17 -5.08 -6.65
CA SER A 8 -14.79 -5.72 -7.80
C SER A 8 -14.96 -4.67 -8.90
N GLU A 9 -14.26 -4.85 -10.01
CA GLU A 9 -14.28 -3.90 -11.12
C GLU A 9 -15.47 -4.20 -12.04
N VAL A 10 -16.40 -3.27 -12.12
CA VAL A 10 -17.61 -3.44 -12.96
C VAL A 10 -17.61 -2.58 -14.22
N GLY A 11 -16.58 -1.81 -14.46
CA GLY A 11 -16.44 -0.93 -15.62
C GLY A 11 -16.60 -1.64 -16.97
N PRO A 12 -16.02 -2.83 -17.21
CA PRO A 12 -16.17 -3.56 -18.46
C PRO A 12 -17.60 -4.00 -18.76
N ARG A 13 -18.48 -4.10 -17.76
CA ARG A 13 -19.89 -4.38 -17.94
C ARG A 13 -20.75 -3.14 -17.69
N ASP A 14 -20.82 -2.65 -16.45
CA ASP A 14 -21.72 -1.57 -16.04
C ASP A 14 -21.31 -0.22 -16.66
N GLY A 15 -20.03 0.02 -16.69
CA GLY A 15 -19.47 1.19 -17.38
C GLY A 15 -19.84 1.20 -18.86
N LEU A 16 -19.50 0.14 -19.57
CA LEU A 16 -19.67 0.08 -21.02
C LEU A 16 -21.15 0.02 -21.47
N GLN A 17 -22.06 -0.51 -20.63
CA GLN A 17 -23.47 -0.53 -21.01
C GLN A 17 -24.12 0.86 -21.01
N SER A 18 -23.49 1.83 -20.34
CA SER A 18 -24.05 3.18 -20.12
C SER A 18 -23.44 4.23 -21.02
N VAL A 19 -22.45 3.87 -21.87
CA VAL A 19 -21.83 4.77 -22.85
C VAL A 19 -22.42 4.51 -24.24
N ASP A 20 -22.56 5.57 -25.04
CA ASP A 20 -23.05 5.44 -26.44
C ASP A 20 -21.97 4.88 -27.38
N ALA A 21 -20.72 5.07 -27.04
CA ALA A 21 -19.57 4.62 -27.83
C ALA A 21 -19.38 3.10 -27.75
N PHE A 22 -18.94 2.50 -28.86
CA PHE A 22 -18.57 1.09 -28.92
C PHE A 22 -17.06 0.93 -28.68
N MET A 23 -16.70 0.31 -27.59
CA MET A 23 -15.31 -0.09 -27.35
C MET A 23 -14.98 -1.34 -28.16
N PRO A 24 -13.93 -1.33 -29.02
CA PRO A 24 -13.51 -2.52 -29.76
C PRO A 24 -13.16 -3.68 -28.82
N THR A 25 -13.51 -4.91 -29.20
CA THR A 25 -13.26 -6.11 -28.38
C THR A 25 -11.77 -6.26 -28.01
N VAL A 26 -10.86 -5.90 -28.92
CA VAL A 26 -9.41 -5.93 -28.63
C VAL A 26 -9.03 -4.98 -27.50
N GLU A 27 -9.65 -3.80 -27.42
CA GLU A 27 -9.38 -2.83 -26.36
C GLU A 27 -10.04 -3.28 -25.03
N LYS A 28 -11.22 -3.93 -25.07
CA LYS A 28 -11.81 -4.54 -23.87
C LYS A 28 -10.91 -5.61 -23.27
N LYS A 29 -10.36 -6.50 -24.10
CA LYS A 29 -9.41 -7.54 -23.68
C LYS A 29 -8.13 -6.92 -23.11
N ALA A 30 -7.59 -5.90 -23.76
CA ALA A 30 -6.41 -5.17 -23.28
C ALA A 30 -6.69 -4.49 -21.94
N TRP A 31 -7.87 -3.90 -21.77
CA TRP A 31 -8.27 -3.25 -20.53
C TRP A 31 -8.40 -4.26 -19.38
N ILE A 32 -9.09 -5.39 -19.59
CA ILE A 32 -9.21 -6.46 -18.58
C ILE A 32 -7.82 -6.99 -18.18
N SER A 33 -6.92 -7.18 -19.17
CA SER A 33 -5.55 -7.61 -18.88
C SER A 33 -4.77 -6.57 -18.05
N ALA A 34 -4.95 -5.28 -18.33
CA ALA A 34 -4.31 -4.20 -17.59
C ALA A 34 -4.85 -4.08 -16.14
N LEU A 35 -6.16 -4.22 -15.95
CA LEU A 35 -6.79 -4.28 -14.64
C LEU A 35 -6.26 -5.47 -13.81
N TYR A 36 -6.17 -6.65 -14.43
CA TYR A 36 -5.59 -7.83 -13.81
C TYR A 36 -4.12 -7.62 -13.43
N ALA A 37 -3.32 -7.03 -14.34
CA ALA A 37 -1.92 -6.69 -14.07
C ALA A 37 -1.75 -5.64 -12.97
N ALA A 38 -2.75 -4.75 -12.80
CA ALA A 38 -2.79 -3.80 -11.68
C ALA A 38 -3.16 -4.46 -10.34
N GLY A 39 -3.55 -5.72 -10.31
CA GLY A 39 -3.88 -6.43 -9.07
C GLY A 39 -5.38 -6.66 -8.85
N VAL A 40 -6.25 -6.25 -9.76
CA VAL A 40 -7.69 -6.56 -9.68
C VAL A 40 -7.88 -8.07 -9.82
N ARG A 41 -8.68 -8.66 -8.93
CA ARG A 41 -8.90 -10.12 -8.88
C ARG A 41 -10.34 -10.54 -9.07
N GLU A 42 -11.25 -9.61 -9.17
CA GLU A 42 -12.66 -9.83 -9.52
C GLU A 42 -13.10 -8.78 -10.53
N ILE A 43 -13.64 -9.21 -11.69
CA ILE A 43 -14.08 -8.31 -12.74
C ILE A 43 -15.43 -8.79 -13.31
N GLU A 44 -16.41 -7.90 -13.35
CA GLU A 44 -17.64 -8.12 -14.11
C GLU A 44 -17.38 -7.76 -15.59
N VAL A 45 -17.01 -8.77 -16.36
CA VAL A 45 -16.42 -8.58 -17.69
C VAL A 45 -17.44 -8.32 -18.79
N SER A 46 -18.69 -8.74 -18.60
CA SER A 46 -19.76 -8.57 -19.59
C SER A 46 -21.14 -8.91 -19.04
N SER A 47 -22.14 -8.89 -19.90
CA SER A 47 -23.53 -9.27 -19.61
C SER A 47 -24.09 -10.20 -20.69
N PHE A 48 -24.89 -11.18 -20.27
CA PHE A 48 -25.60 -12.08 -21.18
C PHE A 48 -27.05 -11.60 -21.42
N VAL A 49 -27.19 -10.31 -21.67
CA VAL A 49 -28.41 -9.68 -22.18
C VAL A 49 -28.41 -9.82 -23.72
N PRO A 50 -29.59 -9.98 -24.37
CA PRO A 50 -29.65 -10.05 -25.84
C PRO A 50 -28.95 -8.85 -26.52
N ALA A 51 -28.05 -9.10 -27.48
CA ALA A 51 -27.26 -8.08 -28.19
C ALA A 51 -28.09 -6.94 -28.80
N ARG A 52 -29.38 -7.19 -29.17
CA ARG A 52 -30.28 -6.15 -29.64
C ARG A 52 -30.64 -5.10 -28.59
N LEU A 53 -30.50 -5.42 -27.30
CA LEU A 53 -30.78 -4.54 -26.16
C LEU A 53 -29.52 -3.87 -25.63
N LEU A 54 -28.40 -4.58 -25.70
CA LEU A 54 -27.08 -4.11 -25.25
C LEU A 54 -26.02 -4.45 -26.33
N PRO A 55 -26.03 -3.73 -27.44
CA PRO A 55 -25.10 -4.01 -28.55
C PRO A 55 -23.63 -3.79 -28.15
N GLN A 56 -23.35 -2.91 -27.17
CA GLN A 56 -22.01 -2.67 -26.63
C GLN A 56 -21.38 -3.93 -26.02
N LEU A 57 -22.19 -4.92 -25.59
CA LEU A 57 -21.74 -6.15 -24.93
C LEU A 57 -22.04 -7.40 -25.77
N ALA A 58 -22.24 -7.24 -27.09
CA ALA A 58 -22.54 -8.35 -28.00
C ALA A 58 -21.44 -9.41 -28.09
N ASP A 59 -20.21 -9.06 -27.74
CA ASP A 59 -19.00 -9.87 -27.74
C ASP A 59 -18.74 -10.61 -26.39
N ALA A 60 -19.77 -10.75 -25.55
CA ALA A 60 -19.65 -11.30 -24.19
C ALA A 60 -18.87 -12.62 -24.11
N ALA A 61 -19.15 -13.58 -25.00
CA ALA A 61 -18.48 -14.88 -24.97
C ALA A 61 -16.96 -14.76 -25.23
N GLU A 62 -16.56 -13.92 -26.18
CA GLU A 62 -15.16 -13.71 -26.53
C GLU A 62 -14.39 -12.98 -25.42
N VAL A 63 -15.03 -12.03 -24.74
CA VAL A 63 -14.45 -11.29 -23.62
C VAL A 63 -14.31 -12.21 -22.40
N VAL A 64 -15.31 -13.05 -22.10
CA VAL A 64 -15.26 -14.06 -21.04
C VAL A 64 -14.15 -15.07 -21.28
N GLU A 65 -14.01 -15.62 -22.50
CA GLU A 65 -12.92 -16.55 -22.86
C GLU A 65 -11.54 -15.94 -22.59
N HIS A 66 -11.33 -14.69 -22.97
CA HIS A 66 -10.09 -13.98 -22.69
C HIS A 66 -9.86 -13.82 -21.16
N ALA A 67 -10.86 -13.38 -20.41
CA ALA A 67 -10.75 -13.19 -18.98
C ALA A 67 -10.45 -14.48 -18.22
N LEU A 68 -11.00 -15.61 -18.67
CA LEU A 68 -10.74 -16.94 -18.10
C LEU A 68 -9.30 -17.42 -18.35
N SER A 69 -8.58 -16.86 -19.33
CA SER A 69 -7.17 -17.16 -19.55
C SER A 69 -6.23 -16.53 -18.51
N LEU A 70 -6.74 -15.62 -17.64
CA LEU A 70 -5.96 -14.90 -16.63
C LEU A 70 -6.01 -15.67 -15.30
N PRO A 71 -4.91 -16.27 -14.82
CA PRO A 71 -4.92 -17.15 -13.65
C PRO A 71 -5.34 -16.43 -12.37
N GLY A 72 -6.27 -17.02 -11.62
CA GLY A 72 -6.74 -16.47 -10.34
C GLY A 72 -7.66 -15.26 -10.44
N LEU A 73 -8.11 -14.88 -11.64
CA LEU A 73 -9.14 -13.89 -11.83
C LEU A 73 -10.52 -14.51 -11.61
N THR A 74 -11.36 -13.92 -10.76
CA THR A 74 -12.78 -14.23 -10.67
C THR A 74 -13.51 -13.50 -11.80
N VAL A 75 -14.00 -14.26 -12.77
CA VAL A 75 -14.73 -13.74 -13.94
C VAL A 75 -16.22 -13.73 -13.61
N MET A 76 -16.81 -12.54 -13.57
CA MET A 76 -18.25 -12.37 -13.33
C MET A 76 -18.99 -11.92 -14.59
N ALA A 77 -20.26 -12.25 -14.64
CA ALA A 77 -21.17 -11.75 -15.68
C ALA A 77 -22.56 -11.48 -15.13
N LEU A 78 -23.16 -10.37 -15.58
CA LEU A 78 -24.56 -10.06 -15.28
C LEU A 78 -25.50 -10.90 -16.13
N VAL A 79 -26.52 -11.45 -15.48
CA VAL A 79 -27.57 -12.21 -16.14
C VAL A 79 -28.98 -11.70 -15.73
N PRO A 80 -29.85 -11.38 -16.69
CA PRO A 80 -31.16 -10.84 -16.39
C PRO A 80 -32.24 -11.93 -16.16
N ASN A 81 -31.95 -13.18 -16.52
CA ASN A 81 -32.89 -14.29 -16.51
C ASN A 81 -32.20 -15.65 -16.68
N LEU A 82 -32.96 -16.74 -16.58
CA LEU A 82 -32.45 -18.11 -16.71
C LEU A 82 -31.72 -18.37 -18.04
N ARG A 83 -32.20 -17.82 -19.16
CA ARG A 83 -31.55 -17.99 -20.46
C ARG A 83 -30.17 -17.34 -20.48
N GLY A 84 -30.03 -16.14 -19.91
CA GLY A 84 -28.73 -15.46 -19.74
C GLY A 84 -27.80 -16.27 -18.83
N ALA A 85 -28.33 -16.81 -17.73
CA ALA A 85 -27.55 -17.65 -16.81
C ALA A 85 -27.04 -18.93 -17.47
N GLN A 86 -27.86 -19.61 -18.29
CA GLN A 86 -27.45 -20.77 -19.08
C GLN A 86 -26.30 -20.43 -20.03
N ALA A 87 -26.37 -19.30 -20.74
CA ALA A 87 -25.33 -18.86 -21.64
C ALA A 87 -24.03 -18.48 -20.91
N ALA A 88 -24.13 -17.79 -19.78
CA ALA A 88 -22.98 -17.42 -18.96
C ALA A 88 -22.26 -18.65 -18.37
N VAL A 89 -23.03 -19.61 -17.85
CA VAL A 89 -22.50 -20.89 -17.37
C VAL A 89 -21.80 -21.67 -18.49
N ALA A 90 -22.42 -21.72 -19.69
CA ALA A 90 -21.81 -22.36 -20.85
C ALA A 90 -20.52 -21.67 -21.30
N ALA A 91 -20.38 -20.36 -21.10
CA ALA A 91 -19.17 -19.60 -21.35
C ALA A 91 -18.08 -19.80 -20.27
N GLY A 92 -18.42 -20.44 -19.12
CA GLY A 92 -17.45 -20.81 -18.09
C GLY A 92 -17.22 -19.75 -17.00
N VAL A 93 -18.12 -18.77 -16.80
CA VAL A 93 -17.97 -17.75 -15.76
C VAL A 93 -17.92 -18.36 -14.35
N HIS A 94 -17.20 -17.69 -13.45
CA HIS A 94 -17.07 -18.12 -12.07
C HIS A 94 -18.21 -17.64 -11.18
N LYS A 95 -18.80 -16.46 -11.51
CA LYS A 95 -19.83 -15.82 -10.68
C LYS A 95 -20.90 -15.17 -11.59
N LEU A 96 -22.17 -15.36 -11.22
CA LEU A 96 -23.33 -14.70 -11.82
C LEU A 96 -23.80 -13.56 -10.93
N THR A 97 -24.04 -12.39 -11.50
CA THR A 97 -24.67 -11.27 -10.82
C THR A 97 -26.10 -11.08 -11.34
N ILE A 98 -27.06 -10.98 -10.43
CA ILE A 98 -28.48 -10.88 -10.75
C ILE A 98 -29.05 -9.63 -10.07
N PRO A 99 -29.37 -8.55 -10.80
CA PRO A 99 -29.96 -7.36 -10.21
C PRO A 99 -31.45 -7.57 -9.96
N VAL A 100 -31.88 -7.38 -8.70
CA VAL A 100 -33.29 -7.47 -8.28
C VAL A 100 -33.68 -6.14 -7.63
N SER A 101 -34.58 -5.38 -8.26
CA SER A 101 -34.94 -4.04 -7.76
C SER A 101 -35.89 -4.11 -6.56
N ALA A 102 -35.55 -3.39 -5.48
CA ALA A 102 -36.45 -3.19 -4.35
C ALA A 102 -37.65 -2.31 -4.75
N SER A 103 -37.43 -1.33 -5.65
CA SER A 103 -38.53 -0.54 -6.22
C SER A 103 -39.34 -1.36 -7.25
N GLN A 104 -40.61 -1.56 -6.99
CA GLN A 104 -41.50 -2.24 -7.92
C GLN A 104 -41.61 -1.51 -9.25
N ALA A 105 -41.70 -0.17 -9.23
CA ALA A 105 -41.77 0.64 -10.43
C ALA A 105 -40.51 0.51 -11.29
N HIS A 106 -39.33 0.50 -10.66
CA HIS A 106 -38.06 0.29 -11.37
C HIS A 106 -37.94 -1.14 -11.92
N SER A 107 -38.38 -2.16 -11.19
CA SER A 107 -38.37 -3.54 -11.65
C SER A 107 -39.20 -3.69 -12.94
N MET A 108 -40.41 -3.13 -12.95
CA MET A 108 -41.30 -3.14 -14.13
C MET A 108 -40.71 -2.36 -15.31
N ALA A 109 -40.05 -1.22 -15.07
CA ALA A 109 -39.43 -0.42 -16.12
C ALA A 109 -38.16 -1.10 -16.72
N ASN A 110 -37.35 -1.73 -15.88
CA ASN A 110 -36.05 -2.29 -16.26
C ASN A 110 -36.15 -3.69 -16.87
N VAL A 111 -36.83 -4.61 -16.18
CA VAL A 111 -36.91 -6.04 -16.58
C VAL A 111 -38.32 -6.52 -16.92
N ARG A 112 -39.32 -5.66 -16.81
CA ARG A 112 -40.75 -5.94 -17.06
C ARG A 112 -41.30 -7.09 -16.21
N LYS A 113 -40.78 -7.23 -14.97
CA LYS A 113 -41.18 -8.23 -13.99
C LYS A 113 -41.45 -7.58 -12.64
N SER A 114 -42.35 -8.14 -11.84
CA SER A 114 -42.54 -7.76 -10.45
C SER A 114 -41.35 -8.28 -9.60
N ARG A 115 -41.26 -7.79 -8.35
CA ARG A 115 -40.28 -8.31 -7.38
C ARG A 115 -40.46 -9.81 -7.15
N GLU A 116 -41.70 -10.27 -6.98
CA GLU A 116 -42.05 -11.68 -6.77
C GLU A 116 -41.61 -12.53 -7.98
N GLN A 117 -41.88 -12.05 -9.20
CA GLN A 117 -41.43 -12.72 -10.43
C GLN A 117 -39.88 -12.76 -10.54
N MET A 118 -39.19 -11.73 -10.06
CA MET A 118 -37.73 -11.75 -10.03
C MET A 118 -37.19 -12.71 -8.98
N ILE A 119 -37.83 -12.85 -7.81
CA ILE A 119 -37.48 -13.86 -6.80
C ILE A 119 -37.64 -15.27 -7.39
N GLU A 120 -38.72 -15.54 -8.10
CA GLU A 120 -38.93 -16.81 -8.80
C GLU A 120 -37.88 -17.06 -9.88
N GLU A 121 -37.47 -16.03 -10.63
CA GLU A 121 -36.39 -16.13 -11.61
C GLU A 121 -35.05 -16.51 -10.96
N VAL A 122 -34.72 -15.86 -9.83
CA VAL A 122 -33.50 -16.20 -9.05
C VAL A 122 -33.57 -17.66 -8.60
N ALA A 123 -34.73 -18.11 -8.09
CA ALA A 123 -34.90 -19.51 -7.68
C ALA A 123 -34.66 -20.50 -8.84
N GLN A 124 -35.17 -20.18 -10.06
CA GLN A 124 -34.92 -20.99 -11.26
C GLN A 124 -33.44 -21.01 -11.67
N ILE A 125 -32.76 -19.87 -11.60
CA ILE A 125 -31.31 -19.77 -11.88
C ILE A 125 -30.50 -20.59 -10.87
N VAL A 126 -30.85 -20.50 -9.59
CA VAL A 126 -30.21 -21.30 -8.51
C VAL A 126 -30.43 -22.80 -8.75
N ALA A 127 -31.67 -23.22 -9.09
CA ALA A 127 -31.96 -24.61 -9.38
C ALA A 127 -31.13 -25.12 -10.58
N TYR A 128 -31.06 -24.33 -11.64
CA TYR A 128 -30.24 -24.65 -12.81
C TYR A 128 -28.73 -24.78 -12.44
N ARG A 129 -28.18 -23.79 -11.72
CA ARG A 129 -26.80 -23.78 -11.25
C ARG A 129 -26.49 -25.02 -10.43
N ASN A 130 -27.34 -25.36 -9.46
CA ASN A 130 -27.16 -26.52 -8.61
C ASN A 130 -27.10 -27.85 -9.39
N ALA A 131 -27.93 -27.95 -10.46
CA ALA A 131 -27.97 -29.14 -11.29
C ALA A 131 -26.79 -29.25 -12.30
N HIS A 132 -26.30 -28.15 -12.84
CA HIS A 132 -25.40 -28.15 -14.00
C HIS A 132 -24.02 -27.55 -13.74
N ALA A 133 -23.89 -26.63 -12.76
CA ALA A 133 -22.66 -25.89 -12.50
C ALA A 133 -22.51 -25.51 -11.01
N PRO A 134 -22.45 -26.49 -10.09
CA PRO A 134 -22.53 -26.26 -8.63
C PRO A 134 -21.38 -25.42 -8.05
N ARG A 135 -20.34 -25.16 -8.83
CA ARG A 135 -19.21 -24.30 -8.43
C ARG A 135 -19.38 -22.84 -8.79
N VAL A 136 -20.36 -22.51 -9.62
CA VAL A 136 -20.62 -21.12 -10.01
C VAL A 136 -21.31 -20.40 -8.86
N HIS A 137 -20.75 -19.29 -8.44
CA HIS A 137 -21.28 -18.46 -7.36
C HIS A 137 -22.45 -17.59 -7.86
N ILE A 138 -23.49 -17.39 -7.07
CA ILE A 138 -24.62 -16.52 -7.40
C ILE A 138 -24.70 -15.39 -6.40
N GLU A 139 -24.51 -14.17 -6.88
CA GLU A 139 -24.78 -12.94 -6.14
C GLU A 139 -26.05 -12.28 -6.68
N ALA A 140 -27.09 -12.19 -5.84
CA ALA A 140 -28.34 -11.51 -6.16
C ALA A 140 -28.37 -10.15 -5.46
N ASN A 141 -28.15 -9.05 -6.22
CA ASN A 141 -28.02 -7.72 -5.67
C ASN A 141 -29.35 -6.98 -5.59
N VAL A 142 -29.63 -6.37 -4.42
CA VAL A 142 -30.82 -5.52 -4.23
C VAL A 142 -30.56 -4.15 -4.83
N ALA A 143 -31.02 -3.93 -6.06
CA ALA A 143 -30.95 -2.64 -6.74
C ALA A 143 -32.00 -1.65 -6.18
N THR A 144 -31.74 -0.35 -6.32
CA THR A 144 -32.59 0.73 -5.78
C THR A 144 -32.83 0.66 -4.26
N ALA A 145 -31.89 0.06 -3.51
CA ALA A 145 -32.05 -0.18 -2.08
C ALA A 145 -32.16 1.12 -1.24
N PHE A 146 -31.67 2.23 -1.75
CA PHE A 146 -31.58 3.50 -1.02
C PHE A 146 -32.53 4.57 -1.58
N GLY A 147 -33.34 4.23 -2.56
CA GLY A 147 -34.29 5.11 -3.21
C GLY A 147 -34.34 4.91 -4.73
N CYS A 148 -35.36 5.43 -5.35
CA CYS A 148 -35.68 5.22 -6.76
C CYS A 148 -36.12 6.51 -7.43
N THR A 149 -35.60 6.80 -8.64
CA THR A 149 -36.01 7.98 -9.42
C THR A 149 -37.44 7.90 -9.95
N ILE A 150 -38.01 6.69 -10.03
CA ILE A 150 -39.39 6.46 -10.52
C ILE A 150 -40.37 6.43 -9.35
N GLN A 151 -40.08 5.64 -8.30
CA GLN A 151 -40.97 5.42 -7.16
C GLN A 151 -40.76 6.47 -6.04
N GLY A 152 -39.57 7.03 -5.93
CA GLY A 152 -39.17 7.89 -4.82
C GLY A 152 -38.58 7.08 -3.66
N GLU A 153 -39.24 7.10 -2.52
CA GLU A 153 -38.83 6.36 -1.33
C GLU A 153 -38.98 4.84 -1.53
N VAL A 154 -37.98 4.10 -1.03
CA VAL A 154 -38.02 2.64 -0.93
C VAL A 154 -37.90 2.31 0.55
N PRO A 155 -38.94 1.70 1.17
CA PRO A 155 -38.91 1.38 2.59
C PRO A 155 -37.78 0.40 2.93
N GLU A 156 -37.02 0.68 3.98
CA GLU A 156 -35.89 -0.17 4.39
C GLU A 156 -36.35 -1.59 4.79
N ASP A 157 -37.57 -1.75 5.33
CA ASP A 157 -38.14 -3.06 5.67
C ASP A 157 -38.29 -3.92 4.42
N GLU A 158 -38.75 -3.35 3.31
CA GLU A 158 -38.90 -4.06 2.04
C GLU A 158 -37.55 -4.50 1.47
N VAL A 159 -36.50 -3.70 1.66
CA VAL A 159 -35.11 -4.06 1.27
C VAL A 159 -34.61 -5.25 2.07
N VAL A 160 -34.81 -5.25 3.39
CA VAL A 160 -34.40 -6.35 4.28
C VAL A 160 -35.18 -7.63 3.94
N GLU A 161 -36.49 -7.53 3.75
CA GLU A 161 -37.37 -8.67 3.35
C GLU A 161 -36.92 -9.26 2.01
N LEU A 162 -36.61 -8.40 1.01
CA LEU A 162 -36.13 -8.86 -0.29
C LEU A 162 -34.78 -9.56 -0.16
N ALA A 163 -33.84 -9.02 0.60
CA ALA A 163 -32.54 -9.65 0.84
C ALA A 163 -32.72 -11.04 1.49
N CYS A 164 -33.60 -11.16 2.48
CA CYS A 164 -33.91 -12.46 3.08
C CYS A 164 -34.52 -13.44 2.07
N ALA A 165 -35.44 -12.99 1.21
CA ALA A 165 -36.06 -13.83 0.19
C ALA A 165 -35.03 -14.35 -0.83
N LEU A 166 -34.11 -13.51 -1.28
CA LEU A 166 -33.05 -13.90 -2.22
C LEU A 166 -32.13 -14.96 -1.62
N VAL A 167 -31.72 -14.79 -0.36
CA VAL A 167 -30.95 -15.79 0.38
C VAL A 167 -31.72 -17.09 0.56
N ALA A 168 -33.02 -17.01 0.86
CA ALA A 168 -33.89 -18.17 1.02
C ALA A 168 -34.07 -18.96 -0.30
N CYS A 169 -34.04 -18.28 -1.45
CA CYS A 169 -34.01 -18.92 -2.78
C CYS A 169 -32.73 -19.68 -3.08
N GLY A 170 -31.66 -19.50 -2.27
CA GLY A 170 -30.38 -20.16 -2.44
C GLY A 170 -29.33 -19.33 -3.14
N ALA A 171 -29.47 -18.00 -3.21
CA ALA A 171 -28.36 -17.12 -3.54
C ALA A 171 -27.22 -17.30 -2.51
N ASP A 172 -25.99 -17.30 -2.99
CA ASP A 172 -24.83 -17.46 -2.12
C ASP A 172 -24.55 -16.17 -1.34
N GLU A 173 -24.74 -15.02 -2.02
CA GLU A 173 -24.60 -13.68 -1.45
C GLU A 173 -25.69 -12.72 -1.94
N THR A 174 -25.94 -11.69 -1.16
CA THR A 174 -26.86 -10.60 -1.50
C THR A 174 -26.23 -9.27 -1.13
N GLY A 175 -25.89 -8.47 -2.14
CA GLY A 175 -25.36 -7.11 -1.97
C GLY A 175 -26.45 -6.04 -2.03
N LEU A 176 -26.11 -4.80 -1.74
CA LEU A 176 -27.01 -3.64 -1.84
C LEU A 176 -26.46 -2.62 -2.82
N SER A 177 -27.34 -2.10 -3.70
CA SER A 177 -26.96 -1.11 -4.73
C SER A 177 -27.70 0.21 -4.54
N ASP A 178 -26.92 1.31 -4.51
CA ASP A 178 -27.41 2.69 -4.61
C ASP A 178 -27.49 3.10 -6.10
N THR A 179 -28.35 2.43 -6.84
CA THR A 179 -28.53 2.57 -8.30
C THR A 179 -28.76 4.03 -8.75
N THR A 180 -29.30 4.86 -7.88
CA THR A 180 -29.72 6.23 -8.20
C THR A 180 -28.86 7.31 -7.54
N GLY A 181 -27.88 6.91 -6.72
CA GLY A 181 -27.04 7.81 -5.94
C GLY A 181 -27.82 8.64 -4.92
N TYR A 182 -28.86 8.07 -4.33
CA TYR A 182 -29.72 8.73 -3.31
C TYR A 182 -29.20 8.52 -1.89
N ALA A 183 -28.34 7.53 -1.69
CA ALA A 183 -27.83 7.19 -0.38
C ALA A 183 -26.98 8.29 0.27
N ASN A 184 -27.03 8.33 1.58
CA ASN A 184 -26.11 9.09 2.42
C ASN A 184 -25.47 8.16 3.47
N PRO A 185 -24.32 8.55 4.08
CA PRO A 185 -23.61 7.68 5.00
C PRO A 185 -24.40 7.17 6.21
N ALA A 186 -25.35 7.96 6.71
CA ALA A 186 -26.19 7.53 7.84
C ALA A 186 -27.18 6.44 7.42
N GLN A 187 -27.78 6.56 6.23
CA GLN A 187 -28.67 5.55 5.67
C GLN A 187 -27.91 4.27 5.32
N ILE A 188 -26.71 4.39 4.73
CA ILE A 188 -25.80 3.27 4.44
C ILE A 188 -25.52 2.46 5.72
N ARG A 189 -25.04 3.12 6.80
CA ARG A 189 -24.77 2.41 8.08
C ARG A 189 -26.00 1.68 8.59
N ARG A 190 -27.14 2.35 8.60
CA ARG A 190 -28.38 1.79 9.13
C ARG A 190 -28.84 0.56 8.33
N LEU A 191 -28.89 0.67 7.01
CA LEU A 191 -29.44 -0.40 6.16
C LEU A 191 -28.48 -1.59 6.05
N PHE A 192 -27.17 -1.38 5.85
CA PHE A 192 -26.21 -2.48 5.84
C PHE A 192 -26.17 -3.23 7.18
N ARG A 193 -26.27 -2.53 8.31
CA ARG A 193 -26.36 -3.16 9.64
C ARG A 193 -27.60 -4.03 9.75
N ARG A 194 -28.78 -3.54 9.32
CA ARG A 194 -30.04 -4.27 9.36
C ARG A 194 -29.99 -5.52 8.49
N VAL A 195 -29.53 -5.39 7.25
CA VAL A 195 -29.40 -6.52 6.33
C VAL A 195 -28.40 -7.54 6.86
N ARG A 196 -27.24 -7.09 7.37
CA ARG A 196 -26.27 -8.00 7.99
C ARG A 196 -26.82 -8.74 9.20
N GLN A 197 -27.65 -8.10 10.01
CA GLN A 197 -28.33 -8.78 11.12
C GLN A 197 -29.33 -9.84 10.64
N ALA A 198 -29.98 -9.62 9.49
CA ALA A 198 -30.96 -10.52 8.92
C ALA A 198 -30.37 -11.72 8.17
N ILE A 199 -29.31 -11.51 7.35
CA ILE A 199 -28.73 -12.54 6.48
C ILE A 199 -27.31 -12.97 6.86
N GLY A 200 -26.69 -12.34 7.86
CA GLY A 200 -25.39 -12.72 8.41
C GLY A 200 -24.24 -12.60 7.42
N HIS A 201 -23.47 -13.69 7.31
CA HIS A 201 -22.29 -13.78 6.43
C HIS A 201 -22.61 -13.80 4.93
N LYS A 202 -23.87 -13.88 4.56
CA LYS A 202 -24.34 -13.82 3.17
C LYS A 202 -24.51 -12.38 2.64
N LEU A 203 -24.17 -11.37 3.45
CA LEU A 203 -24.07 -10.00 2.98
C LEU A 203 -22.92 -9.88 1.98
N GLY A 204 -23.23 -9.56 0.72
CA GLY A 204 -22.33 -9.43 -0.41
C GLY A 204 -21.79 -8.01 -0.61
N ALA A 205 -21.61 -7.63 -1.87
CA ALA A 205 -20.97 -6.38 -2.26
C ALA A 205 -21.80 -5.12 -1.96
N ALA A 206 -21.12 -4.00 -1.78
CA ALA A 206 -21.68 -2.65 -1.85
C ALA A 206 -21.44 -2.06 -3.23
N HIS A 207 -22.53 -1.87 -4.00
CA HIS A 207 -22.52 -1.24 -5.31
C HIS A 207 -23.07 0.18 -5.20
N LEU A 208 -22.18 1.17 -5.15
CA LEU A 208 -22.57 2.54 -4.79
C LEU A 208 -22.23 3.52 -5.91
N HIS A 209 -23.16 4.46 -6.15
CA HIS A 209 -22.99 5.48 -7.17
C HIS A 209 -22.54 6.82 -6.58
N ASN A 210 -21.74 7.54 -7.35
CA ASN A 210 -21.19 8.85 -6.96
C ASN A 210 -21.97 10.04 -7.53
N THR A 211 -23.18 9.83 -7.98
CA THR A 211 -24.03 10.82 -8.67
C THR A 211 -24.12 12.19 -7.96
N ARG A 212 -24.07 12.19 -6.62
CA ARG A 212 -24.12 13.41 -5.79
C ARG A 212 -22.85 13.64 -4.98
N GLY A 213 -21.72 13.03 -5.39
CA GLY A 213 -20.43 13.21 -4.73
C GLY A 213 -20.31 12.51 -3.36
N LEU A 214 -21.24 11.62 -3.00
CA LEU A 214 -21.23 10.92 -1.71
C LEU A 214 -20.69 9.47 -1.82
N GLY A 215 -20.31 9.02 -3.00
CA GLY A 215 -19.90 7.63 -3.24
C GLY A 215 -18.81 7.12 -2.30
N LEU A 216 -17.68 7.83 -2.17
CA LEU A 216 -16.60 7.42 -1.28
C LEU A 216 -17.00 7.45 0.20
N ALA A 217 -17.75 8.47 0.63
CA ALA A 217 -18.26 8.55 2.00
C ALA A 217 -19.24 7.39 2.32
N ASN A 218 -20.03 6.98 1.34
CA ASN A 218 -20.92 5.84 1.44
C ASN A 218 -20.15 4.52 1.49
N CYS A 219 -19.09 4.35 0.69
CA CYS A 219 -18.21 3.18 0.76
C CYS A 219 -17.54 3.06 2.15
N LEU A 220 -17.03 4.18 2.69
CA LEU A 220 -16.48 4.21 4.04
C LEU A 220 -17.51 3.77 5.08
N ALA A 221 -18.73 4.30 5.00
CA ALA A 221 -19.82 3.94 5.91
C ALA A 221 -20.21 2.45 5.82
N ALA A 222 -20.22 1.86 4.62
CA ALA A 222 -20.45 0.44 4.43
C ALA A 222 -19.30 -0.42 4.98
N TYR A 223 -18.05 0.02 4.79
CA TYR A 223 -16.87 -0.64 5.37
C TYR A 223 -16.91 -0.69 6.90
N GLU A 224 -17.30 0.41 7.55
CA GLU A 224 -17.48 0.48 9.01
C GLU A 224 -18.56 -0.50 9.51
N GLU A 225 -19.58 -0.79 8.71
CA GLU A 225 -20.60 -1.80 9.02
C GLU A 225 -20.21 -3.23 8.60
N GLY A 226 -18.97 -3.44 8.20
CA GLY A 226 -18.37 -4.75 7.99
C GLY A 226 -18.47 -5.29 6.55
N VAL A 227 -18.86 -4.48 5.58
CA VAL A 227 -18.76 -4.84 4.15
C VAL A 227 -17.28 -4.94 3.77
N ARG A 228 -16.94 -5.93 2.94
CA ARG A 228 -15.56 -6.18 2.51
C ARG A 228 -15.41 -6.31 1.00
N THR A 229 -16.49 -6.31 0.23
CA THR A 229 -16.50 -6.29 -1.24
C THR A 229 -17.14 -5.00 -1.71
N PHE A 230 -16.49 -4.29 -2.61
CA PHE A 230 -16.94 -3.01 -3.14
C PHE A 230 -16.86 -3.01 -4.66
N ASP A 231 -18.00 -2.77 -5.30
CA ASP A 231 -18.06 -2.55 -6.74
C ASP A 231 -17.61 -1.13 -7.06
N SER A 232 -16.79 -1.00 -8.08
CA SER A 232 -16.34 0.30 -8.60
C SER A 232 -16.05 0.20 -10.10
N SER A 233 -15.97 1.33 -10.76
CA SER A 233 -15.65 1.39 -12.19
C SER A 233 -14.46 2.28 -12.43
N GLN A 234 -13.47 1.78 -13.17
CA GLN A 234 -12.34 2.59 -13.59
C GLN A 234 -12.82 3.83 -14.34
N ALA A 235 -12.26 4.98 -13.99
CA ALA A 235 -12.67 6.28 -14.51
C ALA A 235 -14.13 6.67 -14.23
N GLY A 236 -14.82 6.00 -13.29
CA GLY A 236 -16.19 6.30 -12.94
C GLY A 236 -17.20 6.06 -14.09
N LEU A 237 -16.85 5.21 -15.05
CA LEU A 237 -17.75 4.82 -16.12
C LEU A 237 -19.00 4.13 -15.54
N GLY A 238 -20.13 4.37 -16.15
CA GLY A 238 -21.39 3.73 -15.80
C GLY A 238 -22.32 4.64 -15.03
N GLY A 239 -23.55 4.63 -15.43
CA GLY A 239 -24.66 5.36 -14.81
C GLY A 239 -25.95 4.57 -14.93
N CYS A 240 -27.02 5.09 -14.37
CA CYS A 240 -28.34 4.52 -14.56
C CYS A 240 -29.10 5.32 -15.64
N PRO A 241 -29.56 4.71 -16.73
CA PRO A 241 -30.33 5.42 -17.76
C PRO A 241 -31.63 6.04 -17.21
N TYR A 242 -32.08 5.58 -16.04
CA TYR A 242 -33.25 6.12 -15.32
C TYR A 242 -32.87 7.14 -14.24
N ALA A 243 -31.62 7.54 -14.15
CA ALA A 243 -31.12 8.58 -13.24
C ALA A 243 -30.42 9.69 -14.04
N PRO A 244 -31.15 10.66 -14.60
CA PRO A 244 -30.58 11.76 -15.38
C PRO A 244 -29.52 12.51 -14.57
N GLY A 245 -28.35 12.73 -15.16
CA GLY A 245 -27.21 13.39 -14.51
C GLY A 245 -26.38 12.49 -13.58
N ALA A 246 -26.59 11.16 -13.62
CA ALA A 246 -25.75 10.21 -12.91
C ALA A 246 -24.30 10.28 -13.41
N SER A 247 -23.37 10.50 -12.50
CA SER A 247 -21.92 10.55 -12.77
C SER A 247 -21.25 9.18 -12.76
N GLY A 248 -22.05 8.08 -12.76
CA GLY A 248 -21.55 6.72 -12.78
C GLY A 248 -21.21 6.12 -11.42
N ASN A 249 -20.60 4.95 -11.46
CA ASN A 249 -20.11 4.22 -10.29
C ASN A 249 -19.04 5.02 -9.53
N VAL A 250 -18.76 4.60 -8.31
CA VAL A 250 -17.59 5.07 -7.59
C VAL A 250 -16.34 4.78 -8.42
N VAL A 251 -15.46 5.76 -8.53
CA VAL A 251 -14.21 5.68 -9.30
C VAL A 251 -13.27 4.69 -8.63
N THR A 252 -12.82 3.67 -9.34
CA THR A 252 -11.93 2.63 -8.78
C THR A 252 -10.64 3.21 -8.23
N GLU A 253 -10.02 4.14 -8.96
CA GLU A 253 -8.77 4.79 -8.55
C GLU A 253 -8.92 5.53 -7.21
N ASP A 254 -10.01 6.29 -7.07
CA ASP A 254 -10.28 7.08 -5.85
C ASP A 254 -10.64 6.15 -4.67
N LEU A 255 -11.38 5.07 -4.92
CA LEU A 255 -11.76 4.09 -3.91
C LEU A 255 -10.56 3.31 -3.39
N VAL A 256 -9.69 2.84 -4.29
CA VAL A 256 -8.44 2.15 -3.94
C VAL A 256 -7.54 3.09 -3.15
N PHE A 257 -7.39 4.34 -3.60
CA PHE A 257 -6.60 5.35 -2.87
C PHE A 257 -7.15 5.58 -1.45
N MET A 258 -8.45 5.69 -1.29
CA MET A 258 -9.07 5.86 0.02
C MET A 258 -8.73 4.70 0.97
N PHE A 259 -8.95 3.45 0.55
CA PHE A 259 -8.68 2.30 1.40
C PHE A 259 -7.20 2.12 1.70
N GLU A 260 -6.33 2.22 0.69
CA GLU A 260 -4.88 2.10 0.87
C GLU A 260 -4.34 3.19 1.81
N SER A 261 -4.82 4.44 1.69
CA SER A 261 -4.46 5.54 2.60
C SER A 261 -4.91 5.31 4.05
N MET A 262 -5.97 4.54 4.26
CA MET A 262 -6.47 4.14 5.58
C MET A 262 -5.73 2.92 6.15
N GLY A 263 -4.75 2.36 5.45
CA GLY A 263 -4.06 1.13 5.86
C GLY A 263 -4.88 -0.13 5.61
N VAL A 264 -5.90 -0.07 4.77
CA VAL A 264 -6.75 -1.22 4.36
C VAL A 264 -6.25 -1.75 3.04
N LYS A 265 -5.84 -3.03 2.99
CA LYS A 265 -5.25 -3.65 1.80
C LYS A 265 -6.31 -3.91 0.74
N THR A 266 -6.04 -3.46 -0.49
CA THR A 266 -6.85 -3.78 -1.68
C THR A 266 -6.16 -4.79 -2.60
N GLY A 267 -4.83 -4.90 -2.52
CA GLY A 267 -4.02 -5.71 -3.43
C GLY A 267 -3.82 -5.07 -4.81
N ILE A 268 -4.20 -3.80 -4.99
CA ILE A 268 -4.17 -3.11 -6.28
C ILE A 268 -3.05 -2.06 -6.31
N ASP A 269 -2.24 -2.12 -7.35
CA ASP A 269 -1.23 -1.11 -7.67
C ASP A 269 -1.88 0.09 -8.35
N LEU A 270 -1.93 1.22 -7.65
CA LEU A 270 -2.53 2.46 -8.14
C LEU A 270 -1.81 3.03 -9.37
N ASN A 271 -0.49 2.86 -9.49
CA ASN A 271 0.24 3.38 -10.65
C ASN A 271 -0.14 2.61 -11.92
N ARG A 272 -0.20 1.28 -11.84
CA ARG A 272 -0.65 0.42 -12.94
C ARG A 272 -2.12 0.67 -13.28
N LEU A 273 -2.97 0.84 -12.25
CA LEU A 273 -4.37 1.16 -12.45
C LEU A 273 -4.54 2.49 -13.19
N MET A 274 -3.79 3.54 -12.82
CA MET A 274 -3.81 4.81 -13.53
C MET A 274 -3.30 4.70 -14.98
N GLN A 275 -2.28 3.85 -15.24
CA GLN A 275 -1.79 3.60 -16.61
C GLN A 275 -2.85 2.91 -17.48
N ALA A 276 -3.68 2.04 -16.92
CA ALA A 276 -4.75 1.38 -17.65
C ALA A 276 -5.78 2.35 -18.25
N ARG A 277 -5.91 3.58 -17.72
CA ARG A 277 -6.77 4.64 -18.28
C ARG A 277 -6.44 5.03 -19.72
N GLU A 278 -5.18 4.84 -20.15
CA GLU A 278 -4.80 5.13 -21.54
C GLU A 278 -5.49 4.19 -22.54
N ILE A 279 -5.87 2.98 -22.09
CA ILE A 279 -6.65 2.05 -22.91
C ILE A 279 -8.10 2.56 -23.04
N LEU A 280 -8.67 3.10 -21.96
CA LEU A 280 -10.00 3.72 -22.00
C LEU A 280 -10.03 4.93 -22.95
N LYS A 281 -9.05 5.82 -22.88
CA LYS A 281 -8.94 6.97 -23.81
C LYS A 281 -8.88 6.56 -25.28
N ARG A 282 -8.18 5.46 -25.55
CA ARG A 282 -8.03 4.91 -26.90
C ARG A 282 -9.29 4.18 -27.37
N GLY A 283 -9.86 3.36 -26.48
CA GLY A 283 -11.03 2.54 -26.78
C GLY A 283 -12.37 3.29 -26.79
N LEU A 284 -12.43 4.42 -26.07
CA LEU A 284 -13.61 5.27 -25.91
C LEU A 284 -13.25 6.74 -26.15
N PRO A 285 -12.84 7.11 -27.37
CA PRO A 285 -12.43 8.47 -27.65
C PRO A 285 -13.61 9.45 -27.48
N GLY A 286 -13.40 10.47 -26.63
CA GLY A 286 -14.40 11.50 -26.36
C GLY A 286 -15.31 11.22 -25.15
N GLU A 287 -15.27 10.03 -24.57
CA GLU A 287 -15.98 9.76 -23.33
C GLU A 287 -15.27 10.43 -22.14
N PRO A 288 -16.01 11.10 -21.23
CA PRO A 288 -15.41 11.72 -20.05
C PRO A 288 -14.91 10.65 -19.08
N LEU A 289 -13.67 10.80 -18.65
CA LEU A 289 -13.04 9.94 -17.64
C LEU A 289 -12.94 10.72 -16.33
N TYR A 290 -13.64 10.26 -15.30
CA TYR A 290 -13.70 10.90 -13.98
C TYR A 290 -12.62 10.35 -13.04
N GLY A 291 -12.39 11.05 -11.94
CA GLY A 291 -11.51 10.64 -10.83
C GLY A 291 -10.70 11.82 -10.30
N MET A 292 -10.63 11.96 -8.98
CA MET A 292 -9.85 13.00 -8.32
C MET A 292 -8.37 12.64 -8.26
N LEU A 293 -8.08 11.36 -8.00
CA LEU A 293 -6.70 10.88 -7.92
C LEU A 293 -5.93 11.02 -9.25
N PRO A 294 -6.48 10.64 -10.42
CA PRO A 294 -5.81 10.82 -11.70
C PRO A 294 -5.46 12.29 -12.02
N ASP A 295 -6.28 13.23 -11.56
CA ASP A 295 -6.06 14.66 -11.79
C ASP A 295 -5.05 15.26 -10.80
N ALA A 296 -5.13 14.86 -9.51
CA ALA A 296 -4.27 15.38 -8.45
C ALA A 296 -2.92 14.66 -8.32
N GLY A 297 -2.85 13.41 -8.74
CA GLY A 297 -1.71 12.52 -8.51
C GLY A 297 -1.62 12.01 -7.07
N LEU A 298 -0.75 11.02 -6.85
CA LEU A 298 -0.49 10.48 -5.52
C LEU A 298 0.25 11.50 -4.64
N PRO A 299 -0.14 11.69 -3.37
CA PRO A 299 0.63 12.49 -2.43
C PRO A 299 2.06 11.93 -2.26
N LYS A 300 3.06 12.80 -2.16
CA LYS A 300 4.47 12.38 -1.96
C LYS A 300 4.68 11.50 -0.72
N THR A 301 3.77 11.57 0.24
CA THR A 301 3.79 10.79 1.49
C THR A 301 2.93 9.54 1.43
N PHE A 302 2.32 9.23 0.30
CA PHE A 302 1.46 8.07 0.15
C PHE A 302 2.25 6.77 0.25
N ILE A 303 1.80 5.86 1.12
CA ILE A 303 2.31 4.50 1.27
C ILE A 303 1.10 3.58 1.18
N ALA A 304 1.11 2.69 0.20
CA ALA A 304 0.03 1.72 0.03
C ALA A 304 0.05 0.66 1.15
N ALA A 305 -1.14 0.29 1.64
CA ALA A 305 -1.31 -0.76 2.63
C ALA A 305 -0.99 -2.17 2.07
N SER A 306 -1.10 -2.32 0.75
CA SER A 306 -0.91 -3.58 0.03
C SER A 306 0.54 -4.04 -0.16
N THR A 307 1.53 -3.30 0.37
CA THR A 307 2.96 -3.57 0.16
C THR A 307 3.54 -4.77 0.94
N ASP A 308 2.72 -5.70 1.42
CA ASP A 308 3.21 -7.01 1.86
C ASP A 308 3.19 -8.00 0.67
N ALA A 309 4.17 -7.90 -0.21
CA ALA A 309 4.39 -8.92 -1.23
C ALA A 309 5.00 -10.18 -0.58
N THR A 310 4.23 -11.27 -0.48
CA THR A 310 4.82 -12.61 -0.36
C THR A 310 5.48 -12.96 -1.71
N PRO A 311 6.71 -13.45 -1.71
CA PRO A 311 7.40 -13.79 -2.94
C PRO A 311 7.00 -15.19 -3.40
N ASP A 312 6.16 -15.30 -4.42
CA ASP A 312 6.12 -16.50 -5.24
C ASP A 312 5.89 -16.15 -6.71
N GLY A 313 6.83 -16.55 -7.54
CA GLY A 313 6.73 -16.54 -9.00
C GLY A 313 7.51 -15.43 -9.69
N ALA A 314 8.74 -15.76 -10.09
CA ALA A 314 9.53 -14.97 -11.01
C ALA A 314 8.73 -14.62 -12.28
N SER A 315 8.47 -13.33 -12.49
CA SER A 315 8.19 -12.75 -13.79
C SER A 315 9.10 -11.53 -13.96
N ASP A 316 9.82 -11.49 -15.07
CA ASP A 316 10.62 -10.36 -15.50
C ASP A 316 9.72 -9.13 -15.69
N ASP A 317 9.58 -8.33 -14.65
CA ASP A 317 8.89 -7.05 -14.71
C ASP A 317 9.71 -6.00 -13.97
N VAL A 318 10.13 -4.99 -14.71
CA VAL A 318 10.85 -3.82 -14.21
C VAL A 318 9.88 -2.94 -13.42
N SER A 319 9.31 -3.49 -12.33
CA SER A 319 8.75 -2.67 -11.25
C SER A 319 9.91 -1.89 -10.67
N ALA A 320 9.73 -0.61 -10.38
CA ALA A 320 10.77 0.21 -9.77
C ALA A 320 11.20 -0.43 -8.45
N GLN A 321 12.17 -1.33 -8.51
CA GLN A 321 12.80 -1.90 -7.33
C GLN A 321 13.46 -0.75 -6.58
N LEU A 322 13.27 -0.71 -5.26
CA LEU A 322 14.01 0.24 -4.43
C LEU A 322 15.51 0.13 -4.75
N PRO A 323 16.29 1.22 -4.66
CA PRO A 323 17.67 1.26 -5.13
C PRO A 323 18.57 0.16 -4.59
N LEU A 324 18.26 -0.39 -3.41
CA LEU A 324 19.02 -1.48 -2.78
C LEU A 324 18.26 -2.81 -2.75
N ALA A 325 17.24 -2.99 -3.58
CA ALA A 325 16.58 -4.29 -3.71
C ALA A 325 17.59 -5.37 -4.10
N GLY A 326 17.57 -6.50 -3.39
CA GLY A 326 18.54 -7.60 -3.56
C GLY A 326 19.82 -7.46 -2.75
N ILE A 327 20.12 -6.30 -2.14
CA ILE A 327 21.24 -6.12 -1.21
C ILE A 327 20.84 -6.64 0.17
N ARG A 328 21.71 -7.45 0.76
CA ARG A 328 21.53 -8.04 2.10
C ARG A 328 22.57 -7.50 3.07
N VAL A 329 22.12 -7.12 4.25
CA VAL A 329 22.93 -6.50 5.30
C VAL A 329 22.84 -7.30 6.59
N LEU A 330 23.97 -7.64 7.19
CA LEU A 330 24.06 -8.20 8.54
C LEU A 330 24.51 -7.11 9.51
N GLU A 331 23.69 -6.80 10.49
CA GLU A 331 23.90 -5.67 11.40
C GLU A 331 24.20 -6.13 12.82
N PHE A 332 25.43 -5.86 13.28
CA PHE A 332 25.91 -6.03 14.66
C PHE A 332 25.92 -4.65 15.33
N SER A 333 24.78 -4.13 15.72
CA SER A 333 24.73 -2.76 16.22
C SER A 333 23.80 -2.61 17.42
N HIS A 334 24.01 -1.52 18.16
CA HIS A 334 23.14 -1.12 19.27
C HIS A 334 23.08 0.41 19.37
N MET A 335 22.22 0.93 20.24
CA MET A 335 21.97 2.36 20.48
C MET A 335 21.40 3.07 19.23
N VAL A 336 22.12 4.04 18.65
CA VAL A 336 21.59 4.93 17.62
C VAL A 336 22.39 4.87 16.31
N MET A 337 23.72 5.06 16.34
CA MET A 337 24.54 5.27 15.15
C MET A 337 24.47 4.11 14.15
N GLY A 338 24.77 2.88 14.61
CA GLY A 338 24.69 1.68 13.79
C GLY A 338 23.26 1.38 13.31
N PRO A 339 22.28 1.37 14.24
CA PRO A 339 20.88 1.20 13.85
C PRO A 339 20.37 2.23 12.84
N THR A 340 20.80 3.50 12.91
CA THR A 340 20.47 4.51 11.88
C THR A 340 21.00 4.14 10.51
N CYS A 341 22.25 3.64 10.44
CA CYS A 341 22.83 3.19 9.17
C CYS A 341 21.98 2.07 8.54
N GLY A 342 21.68 1.02 9.33
CA GLY A 342 20.85 -0.08 8.87
C GLY A 342 19.43 0.36 8.49
N LEU A 343 18.83 1.30 9.23
CA LEU A 343 17.52 1.85 8.92
C LEU A 343 17.52 2.55 7.55
N VAL A 344 18.49 3.42 7.28
CA VAL A 344 18.59 4.12 5.99
C VAL A 344 18.71 3.13 4.82
N LEU A 345 19.54 2.08 4.98
CA LEU A 345 19.68 1.04 3.95
C LEU A 345 18.39 0.23 3.78
N ALA A 346 17.69 -0.09 4.87
CA ALA A 346 16.41 -0.79 4.83
C ALA A 346 15.32 0.05 4.13
N ASP A 347 15.26 1.36 4.40
CA ASP A 347 14.33 2.27 3.74
C ASP A 347 14.65 2.48 2.25
N LEU A 348 15.90 2.21 1.84
CA LEU A 348 16.31 2.17 0.44
C LEU A 348 16.12 0.79 -0.22
N GLY A 349 15.57 -0.20 0.50
CA GLY A 349 15.19 -1.51 -0.05
C GLY A 349 16.14 -2.66 0.26
N ALA A 350 17.20 -2.46 1.07
CA ALA A 350 18.05 -3.56 1.50
C ALA A 350 17.35 -4.48 2.52
N GLU A 351 17.59 -5.78 2.44
CA GLU A 351 17.22 -6.72 3.51
C GLU A 351 18.20 -6.60 4.66
N VAL A 352 17.81 -5.94 5.75
CA VAL A 352 18.65 -5.78 6.94
C VAL A 352 18.29 -6.79 8.00
N ILE A 353 19.27 -7.63 8.38
CA ILE A 353 19.16 -8.64 9.44
C ILE A 353 19.96 -8.14 10.65
N LYS A 354 19.25 -7.72 11.69
CA LYS A 354 19.85 -7.31 12.96
C LYS A 354 20.14 -8.53 13.81
N LEU A 355 21.39 -8.72 14.17
CA LEU A 355 21.81 -9.76 15.09
C LEU A 355 21.82 -9.21 16.53
N GLU A 356 21.08 -9.88 17.39
CA GLU A 356 20.91 -9.51 18.79
C GLU A 356 21.44 -10.62 19.73
N PRO A 357 21.87 -10.28 20.96
CA PRO A 357 22.08 -11.31 21.99
C PRO A 357 20.75 -12.02 22.32
N ILE A 358 20.83 -13.15 23.00
CA ILE A 358 19.63 -13.97 23.34
C ILE A 358 18.58 -13.16 24.14
N GLU A 359 19.06 -12.24 24.97
CA GLU A 359 18.24 -11.36 25.79
C GLU A 359 17.64 -10.18 24.99
N GLY A 360 17.98 -10.05 23.71
CA GLY A 360 17.62 -8.93 22.85
C GLY A 360 18.55 -7.73 23.01
N ASP A 361 18.37 -6.73 22.15
CA ASP A 361 19.08 -5.45 22.22
C ASP A 361 18.66 -4.71 23.51
N SER A 362 19.64 -4.21 24.27
CA SER A 362 19.39 -3.48 25.53
C SER A 362 18.51 -2.25 25.36
N THR A 363 18.46 -1.67 24.15
CA THR A 363 17.62 -0.50 23.85
C THR A 363 16.12 -0.82 23.79
N ARG A 364 15.74 -2.10 23.74
CA ARG A 364 14.33 -2.54 23.82
C ARG A 364 13.67 -2.20 25.19
N GLN A 365 14.49 -2.06 26.23
CA GLN A 365 14.04 -1.87 27.61
C GLN A 365 14.40 -0.49 28.19
N LEU A 366 14.95 0.43 27.37
CA LEU A 366 15.26 1.77 27.82
C LEU A 366 14.02 2.56 28.21
N LEU A 367 14.14 3.34 29.28
CA LEU A 367 13.07 4.20 29.80
C LEU A 367 13.31 5.67 29.43
N GLY A 368 12.31 6.51 29.68
CA GLY A 368 12.39 7.95 29.47
C GLY A 368 12.69 8.30 28.00
N SER A 369 13.66 9.19 27.77
CA SER A 369 14.04 9.63 26.43
C SER A 369 14.64 8.52 25.55
N GLY A 370 15.09 7.42 26.14
CA GLY A 370 15.62 6.26 25.41
C GLY A 370 14.55 5.29 24.91
N SER A 371 13.32 5.38 25.38
CA SER A 371 12.24 4.45 25.03
C SER A 371 11.89 4.45 23.53
N GLY A 372 12.17 5.53 22.85
CA GLY A 372 11.98 5.66 21.40
C GLY A 372 13.12 5.09 20.54
N PHE A 373 14.27 4.71 21.11
CA PHE A 373 15.45 4.34 20.30
C PHE A 373 15.20 3.05 19.50
N PHE A 374 14.80 1.98 20.17
CA PHE A 374 14.60 0.71 19.47
C PHE A 374 13.51 0.78 18.41
N PRO A 375 12.28 1.24 18.69
CA PRO A 375 11.20 1.26 17.71
C PRO A 375 11.48 2.21 16.53
N LEU A 376 12.18 3.32 16.75
CA LEU A 376 12.52 4.25 15.67
C LEU A 376 13.63 3.69 14.77
N PHE A 377 14.79 3.34 15.36
CA PHE A 377 15.99 3.04 14.58
C PHE A 377 16.09 1.59 14.10
N ASN A 378 15.16 0.69 14.51
CA ASN A 378 15.17 -0.70 14.09
C ASN A 378 13.89 -1.13 13.34
N ARG A 379 13.02 -0.20 12.97
CA ARG A 379 11.91 -0.50 12.07
C ARG A 379 12.45 -0.99 10.71
N ASN A 380 11.65 -1.76 10.01
CA ASN A 380 11.96 -2.28 8.67
C ASN A 380 13.16 -3.25 8.63
N LYS A 381 13.54 -3.85 9.80
CA LYS A 381 14.61 -4.85 9.89
C LYS A 381 14.06 -6.19 10.35
N LYS A 382 14.69 -7.27 9.89
CA LYS A 382 14.54 -8.61 10.47
C LYS A 382 15.45 -8.73 11.69
N SER A 383 15.08 -9.54 12.66
CA SER A 383 15.89 -9.79 13.86
C SER A 383 16.20 -11.28 14.01
N ILE A 384 17.41 -11.58 14.44
CA ILE A 384 17.84 -12.93 14.85
C ILE A 384 18.61 -12.83 16.17
N ALA A 385 18.21 -13.64 17.15
CA ALA A 385 18.93 -13.74 18.42
C ALA A 385 19.94 -14.90 18.36
N VAL A 386 21.25 -14.59 18.58
CA VAL A 386 22.32 -15.56 18.47
C VAL A 386 23.33 -15.40 19.60
N ASN A 387 23.71 -16.50 20.24
CA ASN A 387 24.78 -16.52 21.23
C ASN A 387 26.15 -16.74 20.59
N LEU A 388 26.90 -15.67 20.38
CA LEU A 388 28.24 -15.72 19.79
C LEU A 388 29.30 -16.45 20.65
N LYS A 389 29.01 -16.70 21.92
CA LYS A 389 29.92 -17.45 22.81
C LYS A 389 29.88 -18.96 22.52
N HIS A 390 28.79 -19.46 21.93
CA HIS A 390 28.66 -20.85 21.49
C HIS A 390 29.16 -21.04 20.05
N GLU A 391 29.74 -22.21 19.79
CA GLU A 391 30.26 -22.57 18.47
C GLU A 391 29.16 -22.60 17.40
N GLU A 392 28.02 -23.19 17.73
CA GLU A 392 26.84 -23.25 16.86
C GLU A 392 26.34 -21.85 16.47
N GLY A 393 26.34 -20.90 17.44
CA GLY A 393 25.97 -19.51 17.16
C GLY A 393 26.94 -18.85 16.17
N ARG A 394 28.24 -19.06 16.33
CA ARG A 394 29.25 -18.58 15.36
C ARG A 394 29.10 -19.24 13.98
N ALA A 395 28.76 -20.54 13.94
CA ALA A 395 28.49 -21.23 12.68
C ALA A 395 27.28 -20.67 11.92
N ILE A 396 26.23 -20.25 12.65
CA ILE A 396 25.07 -19.55 12.06
C ILE A 396 25.51 -18.23 11.43
N VAL A 397 26.29 -17.45 12.17
CA VAL A 397 26.81 -16.15 11.68
C VAL A 397 27.69 -16.32 10.44
N GLU A 398 28.55 -17.33 10.41
CA GLU A 398 29.41 -17.59 9.25
C GLU A 398 28.58 -17.94 7.99
N LYS A 399 27.50 -18.70 8.15
CA LYS A 399 26.54 -18.95 7.05
C LYS A 399 25.88 -17.66 6.57
N LEU A 400 25.50 -16.77 7.48
CA LEU A 400 24.93 -15.49 7.12
C LEU A 400 25.94 -14.61 6.38
N LEU A 401 27.20 -14.54 6.84
CA LEU A 401 28.27 -13.78 6.18
C LEU A 401 28.48 -14.24 4.72
N GLY A 402 28.34 -15.52 4.42
CA GLY A 402 28.41 -16.04 3.05
C GLY A 402 27.24 -15.63 2.15
N SER A 403 26.19 -15.03 2.72
CA SER A 403 24.96 -14.68 2.01
C SER A 403 24.59 -13.20 2.04
N VAL A 404 25.43 -12.34 2.63
CA VAL A 404 25.18 -10.90 2.73
C VAL A 404 26.22 -10.09 1.95
N ASP A 405 25.85 -8.89 1.60
CA ASP A 405 26.67 -7.93 0.84
C ASP A 405 27.41 -6.96 1.75
N VAL A 406 26.79 -6.65 2.88
CA VAL A 406 27.27 -5.62 3.81
C VAL A 406 27.22 -6.15 5.24
N VAL A 407 28.26 -5.84 6.02
CA VAL A 407 28.25 -5.95 7.47
C VAL A 407 28.32 -4.56 8.08
N ILE A 408 27.49 -4.29 9.09
CA ILE A 408 27.52 -3.07 9.90
C ILE A 408 27.85 -3.45 11.35
N GLU A 409 28.80 -2.73 11.97
CA GLU A 409 29.06 -2.87 13.40
C GLU A 409 29.35 -1.53 14.05
N ASN A 410 28.97 -1.36 15.32
CA ASN A 410 29.30 -0.17 16.10
C ASN A 410 29.75 -0.50 17.53
N PHE A 411 30.38 -1.65 17.73
CA PHE A 411 30.94 -2.03 19.01
C PHE A 411 32.30 -1.37 19.27
N LYS A 412 32.71 -1.41 20.53
CA LYS A 412 34.07 -1.01 20.91
C LYS A 412 35.10 -1.82 20.11
N GLN A 413 36.14 -1.15 19.67
CA GLN A 413 37.26 -1.77 18.94
C GLN A 413 37.73 -3.07 19.60
N GLY A 414 38.00 -4.08 18.79
CA GLY A 414 38.41 -5.41 19.25
C GLY A 414 37.31 -6.30 19.81
N THR A 415 36.06 -5.83 19.89
CA THR A 415 34.96 -6.65 20.43
C THR A 415 34.64 -7.82 19.53
N LEU A 416 34.45 -7.58 18.23
CA LEU A 416 34.13 -8.61 17.24
C LEU A 416 35.34 -9.47 16.87
N ASP A 417 36.55 -8.96 17.01
CA ASP A 417 37.79 -9.69 16.78
C ASP A 417 37.92 -10.93 17.66
N LYS A 418 37.39 -10.88 18.89
CA LYS A 418 37.36 -11.99 19.85
C LYS A 418 36.50 -13.19 19.33
N PHE A 419 35.64 -12.95 18.38
CA PHE A 419 34.77 -13.96 17.76
C PHE A 419 35.17 -14.27 16.32
N SER A 420 36.35 -13.77 15.86
CA SER A 420 36.80 -13.84 14.46
C SER A 420 35.85 -13.13 13.48
N LEU A 421 35.14 -12.12 13.95
CA LEU A 421 34.19 -11.30 13.19
C LEU A 421 34.66 -9.86 12.95
N GLY A 422 35.95 -9.57 13.23
CA GLY A 422 36.55 -8.29 12.93
C GLY A 422 36.70 -8.06 11.42
N ALA A 423 36.84 -6.79 11.04
CA ALA A 423 36.82 -6.37 9.63
C ALA A 423 37.87 -7.08 8.77
N GLU A 424 39.12 -7.18 9.24
CA GLU A 424 40.21 -7.85 8.52
C GLU A 424 39.89 -9.35 8.32
N GLN A 425 39.51 -10.02 9.41
CA GLN A 425 39.22 -11.46 9.41
C GLN A 425 38.04 -11.81 8.50
N VAL A 426 36.97 -11.03 8.54
CA VAL A 426 35.77 -11.26 7.69
C VAL A 426 36.10 -11.00 6.23
N ARG A 427 36.77 -9.91 5.91
CA ARG A 427 37.11 -9.55 4.52
C ARG A 427 38.12 -10.51 3.88
N MET A 428 39.00 -11.13 4.65
CA MET A 428 39.86 -12.20 4.13
C MET A 428 39.04 -13.41 3.67
N ARG A 429 38.00 -13.79 4.39
CA ARG A 429 37.13 -14.93 4.04
C ARG A 429 36.10 -14.57 2.98
N HIS A 430 35.62 -13.32 2.99
CA HIS A 430 34.57 -12.82 2.12
C HIS A 430 35.03 -11.53 1.40
N PRO A 431 35.89 -11.62 0.37
CA PRO A 431 36.54 -10.46 -0.23
C PRO A 431 35.60 -9.51 -0.97
N ARG A 432 34.40 -9.94 -1.30
CA ARG A 432 33.34 -9.10 -1.91
C ARG A 432 32.51 -8.30 -0.91
N LEU A 433 32.65 -8.60 0.38
CA LEU A 433 31.81 -8.02 1.43
C LEU A 433 32.27 -6.59 1.78
N VAL A 434 31.33 -5.65 1.80
CA VAL A 434 31.56 -4.29 2.34
C VAL A 434 31.39 -4.35 3.85
N TYR A 435 32.44 -3.96 4.58
CA TYR A 435 32.41 -3.95 6.04
C TYR A 435 32.38 -2.52 6.57
N ALA A 436 31.29 -2.11 7.22
CA ALA A 436 31.09 -0.79 7.80
C ALA A 436 31.35 -0.82 9.30
N SER A 437 32.38 -0.13 9.73
CA SER A 437 32.78 -0.01 11.13
C SER A 437 32.54 1.41 11.65
N LEU A 438 31.58 1.56 12.56
CA LEU A 438 31.17 2.83 13.11
C LEU A 438 31.71 3.02 14.52
N LYS A 439 32.46 4.10 14.72
CA LYS A 439 33.28 4.31 15.93
C LYS A 439 33.06 5.69 16.54
N GLY A 440 33.63 5.91 17.71
CA GLY A 440 33.71 7.23 18.33
C GLY A 440 34.70 8.16 17.63
N PHE A 441 35.84 7.60 17.20
CA PHE A 441 36.94 8.29 16.51
C PHE A 441 37.48 7.41 15.39
N LEU A 442 37.94 8.00 14.28
CA LEU A 442 38.72 7.31 13.26
C LEU A 442 40.13 6.94 13.78
N ALA A 443 40.86 6.19 12.97
CA ALA A 443 42.27 5.83 13.29
C ALA A 443 43.09 7.07 13.61
N GLY A 444 43.80 7.04 14.74
CA GLY A 444 44.60 8.15 15.23
C GLY A 444 44.77 8.13 16.76
N PRO A 445 45.24 9.22 17.35
CA PRO A 445 45.59 9.24 18.78
C PRO A 445 44.42 9.00 19.73
N TYR A 446 43.19 9.16 19.27
CA TYR A 446 41.99 8.99 20.08
C TYR A 446 41.19 7.73 19.74
N GLU A 447 41.60 6.91 18.78
CA GLU A 447 40.84 5.74 18.29
C GLU A 447 40.39 4.75 19.38
N HIS A 448 41.19 4.65 20.47
CA HIS A 448 40.87 3.75 21.59
C HIS A 448 39.95 4.35 22.63
N ARG A 449 39.60 5.64 22.52
CA ARG A 449 38.71 6.30 23.47
C ARG A 449 37.27 5.91 23.24
N THR A 450 36.55 5.74 24.32
CA THR A 450 35.11 5.62 24.26
C THR A 450 34.51 7.01 24.01
N ALA A 451 33.61 7.11 23.04
CA ALA A 451 32.85 8.32 22.77
C ALA A 451 31.34 7.97 22.75
N LEU A 452 30.58 8.88 23.31
CA LEU A 452 29.12 8.95 23.15
C LEU A 452 28.80 10.25 22.43
N ASP A 453 27.59 10.38 21.90
CA ASP A 453 27.14 11.56 21.17
C ASP A 453 27.42 12.87 21.92
N GLU A 454 26.99 12.95 23.19
CA GLU A 454 27.20 14.13 24.03
C GLU A 454 28.68 14.44 24.30
N VAL A 455 29.52 13.41 24.43
CA VAL A 455 30.97 13.59 24.65
C VAL A 455 31.61 14.27 23.46
N VAL A 456 31.31 13.82 22.25
CA VAL A 456 31.88 14.41 21.03
C VAL A 456 31.26 15.77 20.72
N GLN A 457 30.02 16.04 21.08
CA GLN A 457 29.42 17.37 20.97
C GLN A 457 30.19 18.41 21.81
N MET A 458 30.61 18.01 23.03
CA MET A 458 31.45 18.86 23.87
C MET A 458 32.85 19.02 23.32
N MET A 459 33.51 17.92 22.90
CA MET A 459 34.88 17.92 22.39
C MET A 459 35.05 18.68 21.08
N GLY A 460 34.09 18.49 20.14
CA GLY A 460 34.17 19.04 18.79
C GLY A 460 33.58 20.46 18.67
N GLY A 461 33.04 21.03 19.75
CA GLY A 461 32.57 22.42 19.78
C GLY A 461 31.10 22.64 19.40
N LEU A 462 30.33 21.61 19.05
CA LEU A 462 28.90 21.78 18.74
C LEU A 462 28.14 22.29 19.97
N ALA A 463 28.42 21.73 21.16
CA ALA A 463 27.76 22.18 22.39
C ALA A 463 28.11 23.65 22.74
N TYR A 464 29.37 24.08 22.44
CA TYR A 464 29.74 25.49 22.57
C TYR A 464 28.95 26.38 21.62
N MET A 465 28.78 25.97 20.37
CA MET A 465 28.02 26.72 19.37
C MET A 465 26.50 26.79 19.67
N THR A 466 25.96 25.74 20.26
CA THR A 466 24.52 25.63 20.61
C THR A 466 24.16 26.42 21.87
N GLY A 467 25.03 26.40 22.88
CA GLY A 467 24.81 27.02 24.18
C GLY A 467 25.09 28.51 24.24
N ARG A 468 25.06 29.07 25.46
CA ARG A 468 25.44 30.45 25.75
C ARG A 468 26.93 30.50 26.07
N LYS A 469 27.49 31.70 26.00
CA LYS A 469 28.88 31.91 26.41
C LYS A 469 29.09 31.48 27.86
N GLY A 470 29.97 30.50 28.08
CA GLY A 470 30.25 29.91 29.39
C GLY A 470 29.28 28.85 29.86
N ASP A 471 28.23 28.56 29.07
CA ASP A 471 27.20 27.56 29.35
C ASP A 471 26.95 26.72 28.10
N PRO A 472 27.85 25.78 27.73
CA PRO A 472 27.72 24.93 26.56
C PRO A 472 26.52 23.99 26.73
N LEU A 473 25.71 23.84 25.68
CA LEU A 473 24.51 23.04 25.66
C LEU A 473 24.55 22.03 24.52
N ARG A 474 24.32 20.76 24.83
CA ARG A 474 24.19 19.74 23.78
C ARG A 474 22.90 19.98 22.96
N ALA A 475 22.91 19.55 21.71
CA ALA A 475 21.70 19.49 20.89
C ALA A 475 20.64 18.58 21.53
N GLY A 476 19.38 18.89 21.34
CA GLY A 476 18.25 18.16 21.92
C GLY A 476 18.02 16.75 21.35
N SER A 477 18.89 16.29 20.46
CA SER A 477 18.86 14.96 19.83
C SER A 477 20.27 14.40 19.69
N SER A 478 20.40 13.10 19.43
CA SER A 478 21.67 12.39 19.17
C SER A 478 22.17 12.69 17.75
N VAL A 479 22.50 13.95 17.48
CA VAL A 479 22.78 14.46 16.13
C VAL A 479 23.98 13.82 15.49
N ASN A 480 25.06 13.55 16.25
CA ASN A 480 26.28 12.91 15.72
C ASN A 480 26.06 11.42 15.45
N ASP A 481 25.29 10.73 16.31
CA ASP A 481 24.91 9.35 16.08
C ASP A 481 24.08 9.21 14.79
N ILE A 482 23.04 10.04 14.64
CA ILE A 482 22.17 10.01 13.45
C ILE A 482 22.98 10.33 12.20
N MET A 483 23.77 11.41 12.22
CA MET A 483 24.58 11.83 11.09
C MET A 483 25.66 10.81 10.76
N GLY A 484 26.28 10.22 11.79
CA GLY A 484 27.28 9.17 11.62
C GLY A 484 26.71 7.92 10.95
N GLY A 485 25.48 7.53 11.30
CA GLY A 485 24.75 6.47 10.61
C GLY A 485 24.45 6.80 9.15
N MET A 486 24.04 8.04 8.87
CA MET A 486 23.78 8.52 7.50
C MET A 486 25.06 8.55 6.65
N PHE A 487 26.18 9.06 7.17
CA PHE A 487 27.48 9.04 6.45
C PHE A 487 27.99 7.62 6.22
N ALA A 488 27.78 6.71 7.17
CA ALA A 488 28.10 5.30 6.96
C ALA A 488 27.26 4.70 5.82
N ALA A 489 25.98 5.01 5.73
CA ALA A 489 25.14 4.56 4.62
C ALA A 489 25.63 5.13 3.28
N ILE A 490 26.00 6.41 3.21
CA ILE A 490 26.60 7.02 2.00
C ILE A 490 27.90 6.30 1.62
N ALA A 491 28.79 6.02 2.58
CA ALA A 491 30.04 5.31 2.33
C ALA A 491 29.79 3.87 1.84
N ILE A 492 28.80 3.17 2.39
CA ILE A 492 28.38 1.84 1.93
C ILE A 492 27.88 1.92 0.48
N LEU A 493 27.04 2.89 0.14
CA LEU A 493 26.53 3.06 -1.24
C LEU A 493 27.69 3.29 -2.23
N ALA A 494 28.68 4.12 -1.87
CA ALA A 494 29.86 4.33 -2.68
C ALA A 494 30.68 3.04 -2.84
N ALA A 495 30.88 2.29 -1.75
CA ALA A 495 31.62 1.02 -1.76
C ALA A 495 30.89 -0.07 -2.57
N LEU A 496 29.58 -0.15 -2.49
CA LEU A 496 28.77 -1.06 -3.32
C LEU A 496 28.91 -0.71 -4.81
N ARG A 497 28.87 0.57 -5.14
CA ARG A 497 29.06 1.06 -6.51
C ARG A 497 30.44 0.72 -7.06
N GLU A 498 31.51 0.89 -6.27
CA GLU A 498 32.86 0.51 -6.65
C GLU A 498 33.01 -1.02 -6.80
N ARG A 499 32.35 -1.77 -5.91
CA ARG A 499 32.34 -3.24 -5.98
C ARG A 499 31.74 -3.78 -7.27
N GLU A 500 30.76 -3.12 -7.86
CA GLU A 500 30.20 -3.52 -9.17
C GLU A 500 31.26 -3.54 -10.27
N GLN A 501 32.25 -2.64 -10.20
CA GLN A 501 33.31 -2.53 -11.18
C GLN A 501 34.53 -3.42 -10.84
N THR A 502 34.91 -3.48 -9.56
CA THR A 502 36.13 -4.14 -9.11
C THR A 502 35.92 -5.61 -8.71
N GLY A 503 34.69 -5.98 -8.40
CA GLY A 503 34.37 -7.27 -7.78
C GLY A 503 34.81 -7.39 -6.32
N GLN A 504 35.39 -6.36 -5.72
CA GLN A 504 35.95 -6.37 -4.36
C GLN A 504 35.14 -5.47 -3.42
N GLY A 505 34.87 -5.97 -2.21
CA GLY A 505 34.39 -5.17 -1.11
C GLY A 505 35.48 -4.41 -0.41
N GLN A 506 35.14 -3.53 0.51
CA GLN A 506 36.09 -2.73 1.26
C GLN A 506 35.62 -2.44 2.70
N LEU A 507 36.58 -2.00 3.53
CA LEU A 507 36.30 -1.42 4.83
C LEU A 507 35.87 0.04 4.64
N VAL A 508 34.70 0.41 5.14
CA VAL A 508 34.27 1.81 5.26
C VAL A 508 34.11 2.17 6.74
N GLN A 509 34.43 3.41 7.08
CA GLN A 509 34.35 3.87 8.46
C GLN A 509 33.60 5.20 8.56
N SER A 510 32.88 5.36 9.64
CA SER A 510 32.26 6.62 10.05
C SER A 510 32.51 6.80 11.56
N ALA A 511 32.83 8.01 11.99
CA ALA A 511 33.10 8.26 13.40
C ALA A 511 32.41 9.52 13.91
N LEU A 512 31.96 9.46 15.18
CA LEU A 512 31.20 10.52 15.82
C LEU A 512 31.95 11.86 15.85
N PHE A 513 33.22 11.82 16.19
CA PHE A 513 34.01 13.04 16.35
C PHE A 513 34.25 13.75 15.01
N GLU A 514 34.62 13.02 13.97
CA GLU A 514 34.89 13.59 12.65
C GLU A 514 33.58 14.12 12.01
N ASN A 515 32.45 13.48 12.28
CA ASN A 515 31.16 14.00 11.88
C ASN A 515 30.81 15.29 12.63
N ASN A 516 31.14 15.37 13.92
CA ASN A 516 30.96 16.61 14.69
C ASN A 516 31.84 17.74 14.12
N VAL A 517 33.09 17.44 13.78
CA VAL A 517 34.00 18.41 13.13
C VAL A 517 33.38 18.94 11.84
N PHE A 518 32.76 18.07 11.04
CA PHE A 518 32.08 18.50 9.82
C PHE A 518 30.89 19.44 10.12
N LEU A 519 30.08 19.19 11.17
CA LEU A 519 28.99 20.08 11.59
C LEU A 519 29.47 21.49 11.96
N VAL A 520 30.62 21.61 12.62
CA VAL A 520 31.13 22.92 13.06
C VAL A 520 32.18 23.50 12.13
N ALA A 521 32.51 22.83 11.02
CA ALA A 521 33.57 23.19 10.09
C ALA A 521 33.48 24.63 9.55
N GLN A 522 32.23 25.12 9.31
CA GLN A 522 32.03 26.51 8.90
C GLN A 522 32.57 27.51 9.90
N HIS A 523 32.51 27.22 11.20
CA HIS A 523 33.05 28.09 12.27
C HIS A 523 34.56 27.96 12.41
N MET A 524 35.11 26.78 12.15
CA MET A 524 36.56 26.59 12.04
C MET A 524 37.12 27.38 10.86
N MET A 525 36.45 27.34 9.72
CA MET A 525 36.82 28.14 8.55
C MET A 525 36.69 29.64 8.79
N GLN A 526 35.61 30.08 9.47
CA GLN A 526 35.44 31.48 9.90
C GLN A 526 36.67 31.95 10.72
N PHE A 527 37.14 31.13 11.67
CA PHE A 527 38.34 31.44 12.43
C PHE A 527 39.59 31.53 11.54
N ALA A 528 39.77 30.57 10.64
CA ALA A 528 40.90 30.55 9.71
C ALA A 528 40.93 31.82 8.82
N MET A 529 39.77 32.30 8.38
CA MET A 529 39.65 33.46 7.51
C MET A 529 39.75 34.80 8.25
N THR A 530 39.29 34.86 9.48
CA THR A 530 39.14 36.13 10.21
C THR A 530 40.14 36.30 11.37
N GLY A 531 40.79 35.23 11.82
CA GLY A 531 41.58 35.20 13.04
C GLY A 531 40.78 35.37 14.33
N LYS A 532 39.45 35.39 14.25
CA LYS A 532 38.55 35.58 15.40
C LYS A 532 37.73 34.34 15.63
N PRO A 533 37.66 33.82 16.87
CA PRO A 533 36.81 32.66 17.17
C PRO A 533 35.33 33.01 16.94
N ALA A 534 34.57 32.04 16.44
CA ALA A 534 33.12 32.17 16.31
C ALA A 534 32.47 32.34 17.68
N ALA A 535 31.53 33.24 17.78
CA ALA A 535 30.71 33.35 18.98
C ALA A 535 29.59 32.28 18.98
N PRO A 536 29.16 31.81 20.16
CA PRO A 536 28.00 30.91 20.28
C PRO A 536 26.79 31.50 19.62
N MET A 537 25.87 30.64 19.16
CA MET A 537 24.67 31.06 18.41
C MET A 537 23.85 32.19 19.06
N PRO A 538 23.61 32.18 20.38
CA PRO A 538 22.89 33.31 21.02
C PRO A 538 23.62 34.65 21.00
N ASN A 539 24.95 34.65 20.75
CA ASN A 539 25.79 35.85 20.75
C ASN A 539 26.42 36.16 19.39
N ARG A 540 26.00 35.42 18.36
CA ARG A 540 26.56 35.62 17.01
C ARG A 540 26.12 36.95 16.41
N ILE A 541 26.99 37.51 15.57
CA ILE A 541 26.58 38.56 14.64
C ILE A 541 26.11 37.88 13.35
N SER A 542 24.84 38.04 13.03
CA SER A 542 24.27 37.48 11.80
C SER A 542 24.89 38.14 10.56
N ALA A 543 25.15 37.32 9.53
CA ALA A 543 25.49 37.81 8.20
C ALA A 543 24.28 38.35 7.43
N TRP A 544 23.09 38.12 7.94
CA TRP A 544 21.80 38.52 7.33
C TRP A 544 21.12 39.59 8.16
N GLY A 545 20.45 40.54 7.50
CA GLY A 545 19.81 41.68 8.17
C GLY A 545 18.67 41.30 9.13
N ILE A 546 17.95 40.24 8.80
CA ILE A 546 16.87 39.65 9.63
C ILE A 546 17.07 38.14 9.65
N TYR A 547 17.62 37.60 10.73
CA TYR A 547 17.88 36.17 10.89
C TYR A 547 18.01 35.83 12.38
N ASP A 548 16.85 35.61 13.03
CA ASP A 548 16.77 35.24 14.44
C ASP A 548 15.42 34.57 14.74
N VAL A 549 15.20 34.22 16.00
CA VAL A 549 13.92 33.72 16.50
C VAL A 549 13.11 34.90 17.02
N PHE A 550 11.92 35.07 16.48
CA PHE A 550 11.03 36.18 16.82
C PHE A 550 9.77 35.66 17.50
N THR A 551 9.33 36.34 18.54
CA THR A 551 8.00 36.10 19.14
C THR A 551 6.95 36.78 18.25
N VAL A 552 6.01 35.96 17.78
CA VAL A 552 4.85 36.44 16.99
C VAL A 552 3.61 36.44 17.86
N ARG A 553 2.63 37.30 17.53
CA ARG A 553 1.28 37.17 18.07
C ARG A 553 0.54 36.11 17.26
N ASP A 554 -0.08 35.16 17.97
CA ASP A 554 -0.98 34.16 17.40
C ASP A 554 -2.26 34.84 16.84
#